data_be0b4fa03fb6591d24d19b352b58eecc
#
_entry.id   be0b4fa03fb6591d24d19b352b58eecc
#
_cell.length_a   1.000
_cell.length_b   1.000
_cell.length_c   1.000
_cell.angle_alpha   90.00
_cell.angle_beta   90.00
_cell.angle_gamma   90.00
#
_symmetry.space_group_name_H-M   'P 1'
#
loop_
_entity.id
_entity.type
_entity.pdbx_description
1 polymer ?
#
loop_
_entity_poly.entity_id
_entity_poly.type
_entity_poly.pdbx_seq_one_letter_code
_entity_poly.pdbx_strand_id
1 'polypeptide(L)'
;MRLEVVAYPPYRAGLGAGTLELDVPDGSTLRDVLRVLAQRSQEFDPLAGASRDEWLWGQLLVHVRGEMVRLNDPLHNGDCLELLPPIAGGR
;
A
#
# COMPACT_ATOMS: atom_id res chain seq x y z
N MET A 1 -1.26 -16.06 -1.73
CA MET A 1 -0.09 -15.53 -2.45
C MET A 1 0.78 -14.73 -1.51
N ARG A 2 2.04 -14.62 -1.84
CA ARG A 2 2.98 -13.88 -1.01
C ARG A 2 3.37 -12.58 -1.69
N LEU A 3 3.35 -11.51 -0.91
CA LEU A 3 3.71 -10.16 -1.35
C LEU A 3 4.83 -9.63 -0.47
N GLU A 4 5.63 -8.74 -1.04
CA GLU A 4 6.59 -7.97 -0.28
C GLU A 4 6.12 -6.52 -0.23
N VAL A 5 6.24 -5.89 0.93
CA VAL A 5 5.91 -4.48 1.09
C VAL A 5 7.16 -3.75 1.55
N VAL A 6 7.57 -2.76 0.78
CA VAL A 6 8.70 -1.89 1.13
C VAL A 6 8.13 -0.53 1.50
N ALA A 7 8.36 -0.13 2.74
CA ALA A 7 7.81 1.11 3.27
C ALA A 7 8.91 2.14 3.43
N TYR A 8 8.63 3.34 2.92
CA TYR A 8 9.50 4.51 3.09
C TYR A 8 8.89 5.44 4.12
N PRO A 9 9.68 6.35 4.72
CA PRO A 9 9.08 7.32 5.63
C PRO A 9 7.99 8.13 4.94
N PRO A 10 6.91 8.47 5.64
CA PRO A 10 6.70 8.26 7.08
C PRO A 10 6.09 6.90 7.45
N TYR A 11 5.67 6.08 6.48
CA TYR A 11 4.91 4.85 6.73
C TYR A 11 5.74 3.78 7.42
N ARG A 12 7.04 3.81 7.20
CA ARG A 12 7.97 2.85 7.77
C ARG A 12 7.87 2.79 9.30
N ALA A 13 7.75 3.95 9.94
CA ALA A 13 7.72 4.00 11.40
C ALA A 13 6.48 3.29 11.96
N GLY A 14 5.32 3.53 11.34
CA GLY A 14 4.08 2.91 11.81
C GLY A 14 4.04 1.41 11.64
N LEU A 15 4.73 0.90 10.64
CA LEU A 15 4.79 -0.54 10.39
C LEU A 15 5.88 -1.24 11.17
N GLY A 16 6.82 -0.48 11.75
CA GLY A 16 7.89 -1.03 12.57
C GLY A 16 9.00 -1.69 11.77
N ALA A 17 8.96 -1.61 10.45
CA ALA A 17 9.97 -2.21 9.59
C ALA A 17 9.94 -1.55 8.22
N GLY A 18 11.10 -1.55 7.54
CA GLY A 18 11.19 -1.04 6.19
C GLY A 18 10.72 -2.03 5.15
N THR A 19 10.67 -3.32 5.49
CA THR A 19 10.25 -4.38 4.58
C THR A 19 9.43 -5.39 5.35
N LEU A 20 8.30 -5.78 4.77
CA LEU A 20 7.41 -6.80 5.34
C LEU A 20 7.07 -7.81 4.26
N GLU A 21 6.84 -9.06 4.69
CA GLU A 21 6.24 -10.07 3.83
C GLU A 21 4.82 -10.31 4.31
N LEU A 22 3.89 -10.41 3.35
CA LEU A 22 2.49 -10.68 3.64
C LEU A 22 2.02 -11.91 2.89
N ASP A 23 1.23 -12.73 3.56
CA ASP A 23 0.47 -13.80 2.92
C ASP A 23 -0.97 -13.37 2.86
N VAL A 24 -1.52 -13.30 1.66
CA VAL A 24 -2.89 -12.86 1.42
C VAL A 24 -3.55 -13.81 0.42
N PRO A 25 -4.89 -13.88 0.40
CA PRO A 25 -5.56 -14.73 -0.58
C PRO A 25 -5.24 -14.33 -2.01
N ASP A 26 -5.22 -15.32 -2.91
CA ASP A 26 -5.04 -15.06 -4.32
C ASP A 26 -6.17 -14.14 -4.80
N GLY A 27 -5.81 -13.20 -5.67
CA GLY A 27 -6.77 -12.23 -6.17
C GLY A 27 -6.98 -11.01 -5.28
N SER A 28 -6.26 -10.94 -4.16
CA SER A 28 -6.33 -9.75 -3.30
C SER A 28 -5.97 -8.49 -4.08
N THR A 29 -6.69 -7.41 -3.76
CA THR A 29 -6.46 -6.11 -4.38
C THR A 29 -5.60 -5.25 -3.46
N LEU A 30 -5.20 -4.07 -3.95
CA LEU A 30 -4.50 -3.11 -3.11
C LEU A 30 -5.33 -2.76 -1.87
N ARG A 31 -6.65 -2.58 -2.02
CA ARG A 31 -7.52 -2.29 -0.87
C ARG A 31 -7.40 -3.38 0.19
N ASP A 32 -7.40 -4.64 -0.24
CA ASP A 32 -7.29 -5.76 0.71
C ASP A 32 -5.97 -5.70 1.47
N VAL A 33 -4.88 -5.36 0.79
CA VAL A 33 -3.58 -5.22 1.43
C VAL A 33 -3.58 -4.04 2.41
N LEU A 34 -4.20 -2.92 2.04
CA LEU A 34 -4.29 -1.78 2.96
C LEU A 34 -5.06 -2.15 4.23
N ARG A 35 -6.09 -3.01 4.11
CA ARG A 35 -6.79 -3.51 5.30
C ARG A 35 -5.90 -4.35 6.20
N VAL A 36 -5.03 -5.16 5.61
CA VAL A 36 -4.08 -5.94 6.39
C VAL A 36 -3.09 -5.02 7.10
N LEU A 37 -2.59 -4.01 6.39
CA LEU A 37 -1.67 -3.05 7.00
C LEU A 37 -2.34 -2.24 8.11
N ALA A 38 -3.64 -1.96 7.97
CA ALA A 38 -4.39 -1.25 9.00
C ALA A 38 -4.45 -2.01 10.32
N GLN A 39 -4.35 -3.33 10.28
CA GLN A 39 -4.28 -4.15 11.49
C GLN A 39 -2.95 -3.97 12.22
N ARG A 40 -1.92 -3.52 11.52
CA ARG A 40 -0.60 -3.29 12.10
C ARG A 40 -0.40 -1.84 12.50
N SER A 41 -1.05 -0.91 11.79
CA SER A 41 -0.90 0.51 12.04
C SER A 41 -2.18 1.24 11.68
N GLN A 42 -2.74 1.97 12.64
CA GLN A 42 -4.00 2.68 12.45
C GLN A 42 -3.95 3.74 11.35
N GLU A 43 -2.78 4.21 11.00
CA GLU A 43 -2.66 5.23 9.96
C GLU A 43 -3.17 4.72 8.60
N PHE A 44 -3.25 3.40 8.42
CA PHE A 44 -3.75 2.82 7.18
C PHE A 44 -5.28 2.66 7.16
N ASP A 45 -5.97 2.85 8.29
CA ASP A 45 -7.43 2.71 8.34
C ASP A 45 -8.14 3.60 7.33
N PRO A 46 -7.88 4.92 7.30
CA PRO A 46 -8.58 5.76 6.32
C PRO A 46 -8.18 5.43 4.89
N LEU A 47 -6.96 4.93 4.69
CA LEU A 47 -6.50 4.57 3.35
C LEU A 47 -7.23 3.35 2.84
N ALA A 48 -7.42 2.34 3.70
CA ALA A 48 -8.16 1.13 3.35
C ALA A 48 -9.63 1.45 3.06
N GLY A 49 -10.16 2.49 3.68
CA GLY A 49 -11.54 2.91 3.47
C GLY A 49 -11.74 3.90 2.35
N ALA A 50 -10.67 4.26 1.63
CA ALA A 50 -10.77 5.24 0.56
C ALA A 50 -11.78 4.81 -0.50
N SER A 51 -12.64 5.73 -0.93
CA SER A 51 -13.63 5.44 -1.95
C SER A 51 -13.14 5.72 -3.35
N ARG A 52 -12.06 6.49 -3.51
CA ARG A 52 -11.55 6.87 -4.82
C ARG A 52 -10.03 6.84 -4.82
N ASP A 53 -9.47 6.45 -5.95
CA ASP A 53 -8.02 6.40 -6.14
C ASP A 53 -7.37 7.75 -5.94
N GLU A 54 -7.99 8.81 -6.45
CA GLU A 54 -7.41 10.16 -6.35
C GLU A 54 -7.22 10.58 -4.90
N TRP A 55 -8.17 10.21 -4.04
CA TRP A 55 -8.03 10.55 -2.63
C TRP A 55 -6.86 9.78 -2.00
N LEU A 56 -6.76 8.48 -2.34
CA LEU A 56 -5.65 7.66 -1.87
C LEU A 56 -4.31 8.28 -2.27
N TRP A 57 -4.20 8.65 -3.54
CA TRP A 57 -2.94 9.16 -4.08
C TRP A 57 -2.52 10.49 -3.44
N GLY A 58 -3.44 11.23 -2.88
CA GLY A 58 -3.11 12.42 -2.10
C GLY A 58 -2.45 12.09 -0.76
N GLN A 59 -2.55 10.84 -0.33
CA GLN A 59 -2.04 10.39 0.96
C GLN A 59 -0.87 9.41 0.80
N LEU A 60 -0.97 8.49 -0.15
CA LEU A 60 -0.04 7.39 -0.30
C LEU A 60 0.01 6.96 -1.77
N LEU A 61 1.21 6.82 -2.30
CA LEU A 61 1.41 6.18 -3.60
C LEU A 61 1.90 4.76 -3.39
N VAL A 62 1.33 3.82 -4.11
CA VAL A 62 1.78 2.43 -4.08
C VAL A 62 2.22 2.07 -5.49
N HIS A 63 3.47 1.64 -5.63
CA HIS A 63 4.02 1.22 -6.90
C HIS A 63 4.35 -0.25 -6.89
N VAL A 64 4.10 -0.91 -8.02
CA VAL A 64 4.58 -2.26 -8.31
C VAL A 64 5.26 -2.18 -9.66
N ARG A 65 6.52 -2.55 -9.70
CA ARG A 65 7.34 -2.48 -10.92
C ARG A 65 7.31 -1.08 -11.56
N GLY A 66 7.33 -0.05 -10.71
CA GLY A 66 7.38 1.32 -11.18
C GLY A 66 6.06 1.91 -11.63
N GLU A 67 4.98 1.14 -11.56
CA GLU A 67 3.66 1.61 -11.95
C GLU A 67 2.75 1.80 -10.75
N MET A 68 1.94 2.86 -10.78
CA MET A 68 0.99 3.12 -9.71
C MET A 68 -0.10 2.07 -9.71
N VAL A 69 -0.47 1.61 -8.50
CA VAL A 69 -1.51 0.62 -8.30
C VAL A 69 -2.76 1.33 -7.79
N ARG A 70 -3.91 0.94 -8.32
CA ARG A 70 -5.21 1.45 -7.90
C ARG A 70 -5.83 0.56 -6.84
N LEU A 71 -6.79 1.11 -6.11
CA LEU A 71 -7.43 0.40 -5.00
C LEU A 71 -7.98 -0.97 -5.39
N ASN A 72 -8.57 -1.08 -6.56
CA ASN A 72 -9.23 -2.30 -6.99
C ASN A 72 -8.38 -3.15 -7.93
N ASP A 73 -7.12 -2.78 -8.15
CA ASP A 73 -6.24 -3.58 -9.00
C ASP A 73 -5.86 -4.86 -8.27
N PRO A 74 -5.98 -6.01 -8.93
CA PRO A 74 -5.53 -7.27 -8.33
C PRO A 74 -4.01 -7.32 -8.30
N LEU A 75 -3.50 -7.94 -7.25
CA LEU A 75 -2.07 -8.14 -7.10
C LEU A 75 -1.72 -9.59 -7.45
N HIS A 76 -0.45 -9.85 -7.64
CA HIS A 76 0.02 -11.16 -8.08
C HIS A 76 1.09 -11.68 -7.14
N ASN A 77 1.19 -12.99 -7.04
CA ASN A 77 2.19 -13.62 -6.20
C ASN A 77 3.58 -13.11 -6.57
N GLY A 78 4.33 -12.73 -5.57
CA GLY A 78 5.68 -12.21 -5.76
C GLY A 78 5.77 -10.71 -6.00
N ASP A 79 4.64 -10.01 -6.07
CA ASP A 79 4.68 -8.58 -6.26
C ASP A 79 5.35 -7.89 -5.07
N CYS A 80 6.12 -6.85 -5.37
CA CYS A 80 6.73 -5.98 -4.37
C CYS A 80 6.02 -4.63 -4.43
N LEU A 81 5.35 -4.27 -3.34
CA LEU A 81 4.63 -3.01 -3.23
C LEU A 81 5.52 -1.99 -2.54
N GLU A 82 5.78 -0.88 -3.21
CA GLU A 82 6.51 0.22 -2.61
C GLU A 82 5.54 1.28 -2.12
N LEU A 83 5.59 1.58 -0.83
CA LEU A 83 4.74 2.58 -0.20
C LEU A 83 5.51 3.89 -0.13
N LEU A 84 5.08 4.84 -0.93
CA LEU A 84 5.79 6.11 -1.12
C LEU A 84 4.92 7.28 -0.65
N PRO A 85 5.52 8.32 -0.09
CA PRO A 85 4.76 9.53 0.20
C PRO A 85 4.33 10.19 -1.12
N PRO A 86 3.21 10.90 -1.12
CA PRO A 86 2.80 11.63 -2.32
C PRO A 86 3.80 12.73 -2.60
N ILE A 87 3.94 13.08 -3.87
CA ILE A 87 4.80 14.19 -4.26
C ILE A 87 4.04 15.47 -3.94
N ALA A 88 4.44 16.12 -2.89
CA ALA A 88 3.76 17.30 -2.45
C ALA A 88 4.00 18.45 -3.42
N GLY A 89 2.94 19.11 -3.71
CA GLY A 89 3.07 20.25 -4.50
C GLY A 89 3.33 19.96 -5.96
N GLY A 90 3.46 18.76 -6.20
CA GLY A 90 3.69 18.39 -7.53
C GLY A 90 4.49 19.43 -8.07
N ARG A 91 4.52 19.87 -7.37
CA ARG A 91 4.73 20.82 -7.80
C ARG A 91 5.57 21.16 -7.66
#